data_a2a3101059993c3d58a48127c8e6863a
#
_entry.id   a2a3101059993c3d58a48127c8e6863a
#
_cell.length_a   1.000
_cell.length_b   1.000
_cell.length_c   1.000
_cell.angle_alpha   90.00
_cell.angle_beta   90.00
_cell.angle_gamma   90.00
#
_symmetry.space_group_name_H-M   'P 1'
#
loop_
_entity.id
_entity.type
_entity.pdbx_description
1 polymer ?
#
loop_
_entity_poly.entity_id
_entity_poly.type
_entity_poly.pdbx_seq_one_letter_code
_entity_poly.pdbx_strand_id
1 'polypeptide(L)'
;MPSDFTPIFIPGLILTADLFAPQLVGLRTPLPPRVANTLAHDSLTDMAEEALALVDGPVLPMGLSMGGYVAMEMARLAPERLVGIALLNTAHKADDAARREQRMATIKMAQSDRFRGVTRHLLKSFLSPAALGDESIVARVMAMAATVGRENFVLQQHAILGRRDQTDTLRSLQVPGLVLCGSLDTLTPPARSHEMAALLPHSRLLILDQIGHLSSLEAPQAVTDALNALIDDI
;
A
#
# COMPACT_ATOMS: atom_id res chain seq x y z
N MET A 1 -12.70 -16.83 17.17
CA MET A 1 -12.32 -15.77 16.20
C MET A 1 -13.61 -15.21 15.63
N PRO A 2 -13.73 -13.91 15.34
CA PRO A 2 -14.91 -13.41 14.64
C PRO A 2 -14.97 -14.08 13.27
N SER A 3 -16.09 -14.78 12.99
CA SER A 3 -16.30 -15.50 11.72
C SER A 3 -16.42 -14.54 10.52
N ASP A 4 -16.74 -13.27 10.78
CA ASP A 4 -17.01 -12.27 9.76
C ASP A 4 -16.11 -11.04 9.95
N PHE A 5 -15.35 -10.70 8.93
CA PHE A 5 -14.53 -9.48 8.85
C PHE A 5 -14.57 -8.92 7.44
N THR A 6 -14.26 -7.64 7.31
CA THR A 6 -14.21 -6.97 6.02
C THR A 6 -12.77 -6.72 5.60
N PRO A 7 -12.29 -7.28 4.48
CA PRO A 7 -11.04 -6.87 3.87
C PRO A 7 -11.13 -5.44 3.35
N ILE A 8 -10.11 -4.62 3.64
CA ILE A 8 -10.03 -3.24 3.15
C ILE A 8 -8.74 -3.08 2.36
N PHE A 9 -8.86 -2.97 1.03
CA PHE A 9 -7.73 -2.64 0.16
C PHE A 9 -7.44 -1.16 0.19
N ILE A 10 -6.15 -0.81 0.28
CA ILE A 10 -5.71 0.57 0.41
C ILE A 10 -4.67 0.87 -0.66
N PRO A 11 -5.02 1.64 -1.71
CA PRO A 11 -4.13 1.98 -2.79
C PRO A 11 -2.94 2.85 -2.36
N GLY A 12 -1.85 2.75 -3.12
CA GLY A 12 -0.68 3.59 -2.96
C GLY A 12 -0.80 4.98 -3.59
N LEU A 13 0.28 5.75 -3.49
CA LEU A 13 0.44 7.05 -4.16
C LEU A 13 0.19 6.91 -5.67
N ILE A 14 -0.61 7.82 -6.25
CA ILE A 14 -1.00 7.85 -7.67
C ILE A 14 -1.84 6.67 -8.16
N LEU A 15 -2.31 5.82 -7.27
CA LEU A 15 -3.02 4.59 -7.60
C LEU A 15 -4.50 4.67 -7.14
N THR A 16 -5.35 3.88 -7.79
CA THR A 16 -6.78 3.76 -7.49
C THR A 16 -7.15 2.31 -7.16
N ALA A 17 -8.44 2.03 -6.96
CA ALA A 17 -8.96 0.68 -6.75
C ALA A 17 -8.53 -0.30 -7.85
N ASP A 18 -8.26 0.19 -9.06
CA ASP A 18 -7.84 -0.62 -10.19
C ASP A 18 -6.51 -1.36 -9.96
N LEU A 19 -5.66 -0.86 -9.05
CA LEU A 19 -4.46 -1.55 -8.57
C LEU A 19 -4.76 -2.99 -8.12
N PHE A 20 -5.90 -3.19 -7.46
CA PHE A 20 -6.28 -4.45 -6.83
C PHE A 20 -7.37 -5.21 -7.58
N ALA A 21 -7.69 -4.84 -8.84
CA ALA A 21 -8.77 -5.49 -9.57
C ALA A 21 -8.65 -7.02 -9.66
N PRO A 22 -7.46 -7.62 -9.88
CA PRO A 22 -7.31 -9.08 -9.82
C PRO A 22 -7.60 -9.66 -8.44
N GLN A 23 -7.15 -9.00 -7.37
CA GLN A 23 -7.34 -9.43 -5.99
C GLN A 23 -8.79 -9.31 -5.55
N LEU A 24 -9.49 -8.24 -5.97
CA LEU A 24 -10.91 -8.03 -5.69
C LEU A 24 -11.79 -9.17 -6.25
N VAL A 25 -11.37 -9.80 -7.35
CA VAL A 25 -12.08 -10.94 -7.95
C VAL A 25 -11.65 -12.27 -7.34
N GLY A 26 -10.35 -12.42 -7.01
CA GLY A 26 -9.76 -13.71 -6.61
C GLY A 26 -9.73 -13.94 -5.09
N LEU A 27 -10.08 -12.96 -4.27
CA LEU A 27 -10.02 -13.08 -2.83
C LEU A 27 -11.17 -13.93 -2.28
N ARG A 28 -10.86 -14.89 -1.41
CA ARG A 28 -11.83 -15.75 -0.71
C ARG A 28 -12.11 -15.15 0.66
N THR A 29 -13.19 -14.42 0.80
CA THR A 29 -13.50 -13.67 2.04
C THR A 29 -14.91 -13.92 2.54
N PRO A 30 -15.16 -13.85 3.87
CA PRO A 30 -16.50 -13.98 4.42
C PRO A 30 -17.41 -12.81 4.03
N LEU A 31 -16.88 -11.59 3.94
CA LEU A 31 -17.60 -10.40 3.53
C LEU A 31 -16.96 -9.75 2.29
N PRO A 32 -17.74 -9.06 1.45
CA PRO A 32 -17.22 -8.38 0.26
C PRO A 32 -16.12 -7.35 0.63
N PRO A 33 -14.98 -7.35 -0.09
CA PRO A 33 -13.92 -6.39 0.17
C PRO A 33 -14.35 -4.96 -0.09
N ARG A 34 -13.77 -4.01 0.63
CA ARG A 34 -13.89 -2.57 0.40
C ARG A 34 -12.58 -2.01 -0.10
N VAL A 35 -12.64 -0.85 -0.73
CA VAL A 35 -11.44 -0.10 -1.12
C VAL A 35 -11.49 1.26 -0.46
N ALA A 36 -10.44 1.60 0.28
CA ALA A 36 -10.31 2.88 0.95
C ALA A 36 -10.08 4.01 -0.07
N ASN A 37 -10.69 5.16 0.20
CA ASN A 37 -10.40 6.38 -0.52
C ASN A 37 -9.09 6.99 0.01
N THR A 38 -8.12 7.23 -0.88
CA THR A 38 -6.83 7.85 -0.55
C THR A 38 -6.64 9.20 -1.25
N LEU A 39 -7.71 9.80 -1.77
CA LEU A 39 -7.63 11.00 -2.62
C LEU A 39 -8.02 12.30 -1.90
N ALA A 40 -8.79 12.22 -0.80
CA ALA A 40 -9.43 13.39 -0.21
C ALA A 40 -8.61 14.07 0.90
N HIS A 41 -7.56 13.44 1.42
CA HIS A 41 -6.86 13.87 2.63
C HIS A 41 -5.35 14.10 2.40
N ASP A 42 -4.79 15.05 3.14
CA ASP A 42 -3.35 15.32 3.24
C ASP A 42 -2.72 14.73 4.52
N SER A 43 -3.44 13.82 5.18
CA SER A 43 -3.07 13.15 6.43
C SER A 43 -3.35 11.64 6.32
N LEU A 44 -2.36 10.81 6.69
CA LEU A 44 -2.56 9.35 6.76
C LEU A 44 -3.53 8.97 7.89
N THR A 45 -3.61 9.77 8.95
CA THR A 45 -4.55 9.56 10.06
C THR A 45 -5.99 9.72 9.56
N ASP A 46 -6.29 10.79 8.82
CA ASP A 46 -7.63 11.02 8.28
C ASP A 46 -8.01 9.95 7.24
N MET A 47 -7.05 9.52 6.39
CA MET A 47 -7.26 8.39 5.47
C MET A 47 -7.58 7.09 6.23
N ALA A 48 -6.90 6.83 7.35
CA ALA A 48 -7.11 5.64 8.16
C ALA A 48 -8.46 5.68 8.90
N GLU A 49 -8.85 6.84 9.43
CA GLU A 49 -10.15 7.05 10.07
C GLU A 49 -11.30 6.86 9.07
N GLU A 50 -11.20 7.43 7.84
CA GLU A 50 -12.18 7.22 6.77
C GLU A 50 -12.25 5.74 6.37
N ALA A 51 -11.10 5.05 6.25
CA ALA A 51 -11.07 3.63 5.93
C ALA A 51 -11.72 2.76 7.02
N LEU A 52 -11.49 3.07 8.30
CA LEU A 52 -12.13 2.40 9.44
C LEU A 52 -13.64 2.65 9.50
N ALA A 53 -14.09 3.82 9.04
CA ALA A 53 -15.51 4.18 9.01
C ALA A 53 -16.30 3.50 7.87
N LEU A 54 -15.64 2.80 6.93
CA LEU A 54 -16.32 2.04 5.89
C LEU A 54 -17.19 0.90 6.42
N VAL A 55 -16.89 0.40 7.61
CA VAL A 55 -17.58 -0.72 8.28
C VAL A 55 -17.45 -0.61 9.80
N ASP A 56 -18.43 -1.13 10.54
CA ASP A 56 -18.44 -1.09 12.02
C ASP A 56 -17.72 -2.29 12.66
N GLY A 57 -17.51 -3.39 11.92
CA GLY A 57 -16.99 -4.67 12.43
C GLY A 57 -15.46 -4.80 12.35
N PRO A 58 -14.97 -6.06 12.55
CA PRO A 58 -13.57 -6.39 12.37
C PRO A 58 -13.09 -6.19 10.94
N VAL A 59 -11.82 -5.79 10.77
CA VAL A 59 -11.22 -5.44 9.48
C VAL A 59 -9.90 -6.16 9.23
N LEU A 60 -9.62 -6.41 7.95
CA LEU A 60 -8.32 -6.87 7.47
C LEU A 60 -7.75 -5.81 6.50
N PRO A 61 -6.95 -4.83 6.96
CA PRO A 61 -6.33 -3.85 6.09
C PRO A 61 -5.22 -4.48 5.23
N MET A 62 -5.28 -4.21 3.93
CA MET A 62 -4.36 -4.71 2.90
C MET A 62 -3.84 -3.52 2.09
N GLY A 63 -2.66 -3.02 2.43
CA GLY A 63 -2.13 -1.79 1.86
C GLY A 63 -0.88 -1.98 1.02
N LEU A 64 -0.82 -1.34 -0.16
CA LEU A 64 0.37 -1.29 -0.99
C LEU A 64 1.01 0.11 -0.92
N SER A 65 2.33 0.17 -0.67
CA SER A 65 3.12 1.41 -0.65
C SER A 65 2.56 2.42 0.38
N MET A 66 2.09 3.60 -0.04
CA MET A 66 1.37 4.54 0.82
C MET A 66 0.17 3.89 1.51
N GLY A 67 -0.55 3.01 0.83
CA GLY A 67 -1.65 2.25 1.44
C GLY A 67 -1.20 1.40 2.63
N GLY A 68 0.05 0.90 2.62
CA GLY A 68 0.65 0.22 3.77
C GLY A 68 0.87 1.17 4.96
N TYR A 69 1.21 2.45 4.70
CA TYR A 69 1.30 3.45 5.78
C TYR A 69 -0.06 3.69 6.42
N VAL A 70 -1.12 3.76 5.60
CA VAL A 70 -2.51 3.89 6.10
C VAL A 70 -2.92 2.64 6.87
N ALA A 71 -2.60 1.43 6.39
CA ALA A 71 -2.89 0.18 7.09
C ALA A 71 -2.25 0.12 8.48
N MET A 72 -0.98 0.55 8.60
CA MET A 72 -0.30 0.65 9.90
C MET A 72 -0.92 1.74 10.79
N GLU A 73 -1.40 2.83 10.22
CA GLU A 73 -2.09 3.88 10.97
C GLU A 73 -3.46 3.38 11.47
N MET A 74 -4.21 2.59 10.67
CA MET A 74 -5.42 1.90 11.13
C MET A 74 -5.11 0.98 12.31
N ALA A 75 -4.00 0.22 12.25
CA ALA A 75 -3.56 -0.65 13.33
C ALA A 75 -3.22 0.13 14.62
N ARG A 76 -2.68 1.34 14.49
CA ARG A 76 -2.40 2.23 15.63
C ARG A 76 -3.67 2.80 16.25
N LEU A 77 -4.65 3.18 15.42
CA LEU A 77 -5.90 3.84 15.85
C LEU A 77 -6.91 2.87 16.48
N ALA A 78 -7.02 1.66 15.93
CA ALA A 78 -8.03 0.69 16.33
C ALA A 78 -7.47 -0.75 16.29
N PRO A 79 -6.42 -1.06 17.07
CA PRO A 79 -5.77 -2.37 17.05
C PRO A 79 -6.73 -3.51 17.38
N GLU A 80 -7.74 -3.27 18.21
CA GLU A 80 -8.77 -4.24 18.62
C GLU A 80 -9.72 -4.65 17.48
N ARG A 81 -9.78 -3.86 16.42
CA ARG A 81 -10.61 -4.16 15.23
C ARG A 81 -9.87 -5.00 14.19
N LEU A 82 -8.54 -5.09 14.26
CA LEU A 82 -7.78 -5.84 13.29
C LEU A 82 -7.83 -7.34 13.55
N VAL A 83 -8.18 -8.11 12.54
CA VAL A 83 -8.07 -9.60 12.55
C VAL A 83 -6.78 -10.07 11.88
N GLY A 84 -6.11 -9.20 11.15
CA GLY A 84 -4.84 -9.43 10.45
C GLY A 84 -4.39 -8.16 9.77
N ILE A 85 -3.22 -8.19 9.10
CA ILE A 85 -2.68 -7.07 8.33
C ILE A 85 -1.86 -7.56 7.13
N ALA A 86 -2.04 -6.95 5.95
CA ALA A 86 -1.19 -7.20 4.79
C ALA A 86 -0.45 -5.92 4.37
N LEU A 87 0.88 -5.99 4.37
CA LEU A 87 1.80 -4.91 4.06
C LEU A 87 2.57 -5.24 2.78
N LEU A 88 2.15 -4.64 1.66
CA LEU A 88 2.67 -4.93 0.33
C LEU A 88 3.59 -3.78 -0.12
N ASN A 89 4.84 -4.09 -0.49
CA ASN A 89 5.77 -3.09 -1.05
C ASN A 89 5.76 -1.75 -0.27
N THR A 90 5.99 -1.81 1.03
CA THR A 90 5.86 -0.65 1.93
C THR A 90 7.01 -0.58 2.95
N ALA A 91 6.96 0.39 3.86
CA ALA A 91 7.94 0.58 4.91
C ALA A 91 7.30 1.18 6.17
N HIS A 92 7.80 0.84 7.35
CA HIS A 92 7.23 1.28 8.63
C HIS A 92 7.82 2.58 9.16
N LYS A 93 9.03 2.97 8.72
CA LYS A 93 9.72 4.17 9.21
C LYS A 93 9.28 5.44 8.50
N ALA A 94 9.34 6.55 9.21
CA ALA A 94 9.21 7.88 8.63
C ALA A 94 10.32 8.14 7.58
N ASP A 95 10.08 9.12 6.69
CA ASP A 95 11.12 9.59 5.77
C ASP A 95 12.30 10.19 6.55
N ASP A 96 13.52 9.84 6.17
CA ASP A 96 14.71 10.54 6.61
C ASP A 96 14.80 11.96 6.00
N ALA A 97 15.78 12.75 6.44
CA ALA A 97 15.91 14.14 6.00
C ALA A 97 16.04 14.27 4.48
N ALA A 98 16.82 13.40 3.84
CA ALA A 98 17.06 13.43 2.40
C ALA A 98 15.77 13.11 1.60
N ARG A 99 15.03 12.09 2.02
CA ARG A 99 13.73 11.74 1.41
C ARG A 99 12.68 12.83 1.62
N ARG A 100 12.65 13.46 2.80
CA ARG A 100 11.76 14.59 3.08
C ARG A 100 12.05 15.77 2.15
N GLU A 101 13.32 16.12 1.97
CA GLU A 101 13.74 17.19 1.05
C GLU A 101 13.34 16.88 -0.40
N GLN A 102 13.60 15.66 -0.86
CA GLN A 102 13.21 15.21 -2.20
C GLN A 102 11.70 15.28 -2.40
N ARG A 103 10.90 14.90 -1.39
CA ARG A 103 9.44 14.95 -1.44
C ARG A 103 8.93 16.40 -1.50
N MET A 104 9.51 17.29 -0.70
CA MET A 104 9.19 18.71 -0.73
C MET A 104 9.50 19.34 -2.10
N ALA A 105 10.64 18.98 -2.71
CA ALA A 105 10.98 19.40 -4.07
C ALA A 105 9.96 18.87 -5.10
N THR A 106 9.51 17.62 -4.94
CA THR A 106 8.48 17.00 -5.78
C THR A 106 7.13 17.73 -5.65
N ILE A 107 6.69 18.08 -4.44
CA ILE A 107 5.48 18.87 -4.21
C ILE A 107 5.59 20.24 -4.90
N LYS A 108 6.70 20.95 -4.68
CA LYS A 108 6.94 22.27 -5.31
C LYS A 108 6.91 22.17 -6.84
N MET A 109 7.49 21.12 -7.41
CA MET A 109 7.44 20.89 -8.85
C MET A 109 6.01 20.59 -9.32
N ALA A 110 5.26 19.77 -8.59
CA ALA A 110 3.87 19.43 -8.92
C ALA A 110 2.95 20.65 -8.90
N GLN A 111 3.21 21.62 -8.04
CA GLN A 111 2.46 22.88 -7.95
C GLN A 111 2.84 23.90 -9.04
N SER A 112 3.90 23.65 -9.80
CA SER A 112 4.33 24.54 -10.89
C SER A 112 3.65 24.20 -12.22
N ASP A 113 3.66 25.16 -13.17
CA ASP A 113 3.15 24.98 -14.54
C ASP A 113 3.98 23.98 -15.37
N ARG A 114 5.12 23.53 -14.83
CA ARG A 114 5.99 22.54 -15.47
C ARG A 114 5.59 21.10 -15.17
N PHE A 115 4.64 20.88 -14.29
CA PHE A 115 4.19 19.53 -13.96
C PHE A 115 3.57 18.83 -15.18
N ARG A 116 4.09 17.67 -15.53
CA ARG A 116 3.66 16.85 -16.67
C ARG A 116 2.93 15.56 -16.25
N GLY A 117 2.57 15.44 -14.97
CA GLY A 117 2.01 14.21 -14.43
C GLY A 117 3.05 13.08 -14.33
N VAL A 118 2.56 11.86 -14.22
CA VAL A 118 3.40 10.67 -14.25
C VAL A 118 3.88 10.44 -15.68
N THR A 119 5.19 10.28 -15.84
CA THR A 119 5.82 10.01 -17.12
C THR A 119 6.28 8.56 -17.18
N ARG A 120 6.42 8.00 -18.39
CA ARG A 120 6.98 6.65 -18.58
C ARG A 120 8.37 6.51 -17.95
N HIS A 121 9.16 7.58 -17.89
CA HIS A 121 10.45 7.55 -17.21
C HIS A 121 10.31 7.31 -15.71
N LEU A 122 9.31 7.90 -15.08
CA LEU A 122 9.02 7.69 -13.64
C LEU A 122 8.58 6.26 -13.34
N LEU A 123 7.90 5.59 -14.29
CA LEU A 123 7.47 4.21 -14.12
C LEU A 123 8.61 3.20 -13.94
N LYS A 124 9.85 3.55 -14.33
CA LYS A 124 11.05 2.73 -14.10
C LYS A 124 11.33 2.48 -12.61
N SER A 125 10.85 3.36 -11.73
CA SER A 125 10.97 3.16 -10.28
C SER A 125 9.81 2.36 -9.68
N PHE A 126 8.71 2.18 -10.42
CA PHE A 126 7.52 1.46 -9.96
C PHE A 126 7.44 0.04 -10.51
N LEU A 127 7.93 -0.20 -11.72
CA LEU A 127 7.75 -1.46 -12.43
C LEU A 127 9.08 -2.15 -12.67
N SER A 128 9.05 -3.48 -12.65
CA SER A 128 10.17 -4.30 -13.12
C SER A 128 10.45 -4.07 -14.61
N PRO A 129 11.63 -4.42 -15.12
CA PRO A 129 11.91 -4.35 -16.56
C PRO A 129 10.90 -5.12 -17.42
N ALA A 130 10.43 -6.28 -16.94
CA ALA A 130 9.43 -7.08 -17.64
C ALA A 130 8.07 -6.35 -17.70
N ALA A 131 7.59 -5.81 -16.58
CA ALA A 131 6.33 -5.08 -16.53
C ALA A 131 6.38 -3.75 -17.30
N LEU A 132 7.55 -3.10 -17.38
CA LEU A 132 7.77 -1.93 -18.26
C LEU A 132 7.66 -2.26 -19.75
N GLY A 133 7.91 -3.51 -20.13
CA GLY A 133 7.72 -4.03 -21.48
C GLY A 133 6.27 -4.39 -21.80
N ASP A 134 5.40 -4.49 -20.78
CA ASP A 134 3.98 -4.79 -20.95
C ASP A 134 3.17 -3.48 -21.03
N GLU A 135 2.77 -3.13 -22.28
CA GLU A 135 1.99 -1.90 -22.52
C GLU A 135 0.64 -1.88 -21.78
N SER A 136 0.06 -3.04 -21.47
CA SER A 136 -1.21 -3.11 -20.74
C SER A 136 -1.04 -2.67 -19.28
N ILE A 137 0.04 -3.10 -18.62
CA ILE A 137 0.39 -2.68 -17.25
C ILE A 137 0.75 -1.19 -17.24
N VAL A 138 1.60 -0.76 -18.19
CA VAL A 138 2.00 0.66 -18.31
C VAL A 138 0.78 1.55 -18.50
N ALA A 139 -0.11 1.23 -19.46
CA ALA A 139 -1.32 2.00 -19.72
C ALA A 139 -2.24 2.07 -18.49
N ARG A 140 -2.37 0.97 -17.78
CA ARG A 140 -3.16 0.87 -16.56
C ARG A 140 -2.65 1.78 -15.45
N VAL A 141 -1.34 1.77 -15.19
CA VAL A 141 -0.73 2.65 -14.17
C VAL A 141 -0.85 4.12 -14.59
N MET A 142 -0.65 4.44 -15.86
CA MET A 142 -0.83 5.80 -16.38
C MET A 142 -2.28 6.29 -16.24
N ALA A 143 -3.27 5.42 -16.50
CA ALA A 143 -4.68 5.75 -16.34
C ALA A 143 -5.06 6.02 -14.88
N MET A 144 -4.56 5.21 -13.94
CA MET A 144 -4.76 5.44 -12.50
C MET A 144 -4.15 6.78 -12.07
N ALA A 145 -2.91 7.07 -12.49
CA ALA A 145 -2.25 8.32 -12.18
C ALA A 145 -2.97 9.55 -12.76
N ALA A 146 -3.54 9.42 -13.96
CA ALA A 146 -4.36 10.47 -14.57
C ALA A 146 -5.67 10.71 -13.79
N THR A 147 -6.30 9.64 -13.30
CA THR A 147 -7.50 9.71 -12.45
C THR A 147 -7.22 10.40 -11.12
N VAL A 148 -6.08 10.08 -10.47
CA VAL A 148 -5.67 10.74 -9.22
C VAL A 148 -5.45 12.25 -9.46
N GLY A 149 -4.78 12.61 -10.53
CA GLY A 149 -4.55 13.99 -10.88
C GLY A 149 -3.56 14.73 -9.98
N ARG A 150 -3.26 15.97 -10.33
CA ARG A 150 -2.23 16.78 -9.67
C ARG A 150 -2.59 17.14 -8.22
N GLU A 151 -3.83 17.55 -7.99
CA GLU A 151 -4.26 18.03 -6.68
C GLU A 151 -4.19 16.92 -5.63
N ASN A 152 -4.77 15.76 -5.93
CA ASN A 152 -4.72 14.62 -5.02
C ASN A 152 -3.29 14.07 -4.86
N PHE A 153 -2.47 14.11 -5.91
CA PHE A 153 -1.04 13.78 -5.79
C PHE A 153 -0.33 14.65 -4.76
N VAL A 154 -0.60 15.96 -4.74
CA VAL A 154 -0.01 16.89 -3.76
C VAL A 154 -0.52 16.57 -2.35
N LEU A 155 -1.82 16.32 -2.16
CA LEU A 155 -2.39 15.90 -0.87
C LEU A 155 -1.73 14.61 -0.36
N GLN A 156 -1.65 13.58 -1.19
CA GLN A 156 -0.99 12.32 -0.86
C GLN A 156 0.49 12.50 -0.49
N GLN A 157 1.22 13.38 -1.16
CA GLN A 157 2.62 13.70 -0.82
C GLN A 157 2.72 14.37 0.57
N HIS A 158 1.80 15.27 0.91
CA HIS A 158 1.73 15.87 2.25
C HIS A 158 1.41 14.83 3.31
N ALA A 159 0.44 13.93 3.06
CA ALA A 159 0.13 12.84 3.94
C ALA A 159 1.37 11.98 4.26
N ILE A 160 2.15 11.63 3.23
CA ILE A 160 3.38 10.84 3.43
C ILE A 160 4.45 11.62 4.21
N LEU A 161 4.58 12.95 4.01
CA LEU A 161 5.51 13.78 4.79
C LEU A 161 5.18 13.77 6.29
N GLY A 162 3.89 13.66 6.63
CA GLY A 162 3.40 13.60 8.01
C GLY A 162 3.50 12.22 8.65
N ARG A 163 3.91 11.16 7.91
CA ARG A 163 3.91 9.79 8.42
C ARG A 163 4.82 9.60 9.62
N ARG A 164 4.32 8.82 10.57
CA ARG A 164 5.03 8.43 11.79
C ARG A 164 5.91 7.20 11.55
N ASP A 165 6.87 6.99 12.44
CA ASP A 165 7.50 5.70 12.63
C ASP A 165 6.49 4.74 13.30
N GLN A 166 6.26 3.58 12.70
CA GLN A 166 5.27 2.59 13.15
C GLN A 166 5.93 1.35 13.80
N THR A 167 7.20 1.48 14.20
CA THR A 167 7.95 0.37 14.81
C THR A 167 7.22 -0.22 16.02
N ASP A 168 6.74 0.62 16.92
CA ASP A 168 6.07 0.17 18.14
C ASP A 168 4.66 -0.36 17.85
N THR A 169 3.95 0.22 16.88
CA THR A 169 2.67 -0.32 16.41
C THR A 169 2.83 -1.75 15.92
N LEU A 170 3.81 -2.02 15.03
CA LEU A 170 4.03 -3.36 14.50
C LEU A 170 4.42 -4.37 15.59
N ARG A 171 5.26 -3.96 16.56
CA ARG A 171 5.64 -4.83 17.69
C ARG A 171 4.47 -5.22 18.59
N SER A 172 3.51 -4.33 18.74
CA SER A 172 2.36 -4.56 19.61
C SER A 172 1.28 -5.45 18.99
N LEU A 173 1.27 -5.62 17.67
CA LEU A 173 0.28 -6.43 16.98
C LEU A 173 0.46 -7.92 17.24
N GLN A 174 -0.64 -8.58 17.64
CA GLN A 174 -0.68 -10.02 17.92
C GLN A 174 -1.55 -10.78 16.90
N VAL A 175 -1.89 -10.15 15.79
CA VAL A 175 -2.71 -10.74 14.71
C VAL A 175 -1.84 -11.33 13.60
N PRO A 176 -2.34 -12.28 12.80
CA PRO A 176 -1.65 -12.76 11.60
C PRO A 176 -1.27 -11.61 10.67
N GLY A 177 -0.07 -11.67 10.09
CA GLY A 177 0.45 -10.68 9.17
C GLY A 177 1.03 -11.25 7.90
N LEU A 178 0.89 -10.52 6.79
CA LEU A 178 1.61 -10.76 5.55
C LEU A 178 2.48 -9.55 5.24
N VAL A 179 3.78 -9.76 5.08
CA VAL A 179 4.70 -8.78 4.53
C VAL A 179 5.17 -9.27 3.18
N LEU A 180 4.87 -8.55 2.10
CA LEU A 180 5.18 -8.95 0.74
C LEU A 180 5.91 -7.84 0.00
N CYS A 181 6.95 -8.20 -0.78
CA CYS A 181 7.72 -7.25 -1.57
C CYS A 181 8.25 -7.91 -2.85
N GLY A 182 8.38 -7.15 -3.93
CA GLY A 182 9.12 -7.58 -5.10
C GLY A 182 10.64 -7.48 -4.89
N SER A 183 11.41 -8.43 -5.41
CA SER A 183 12.89 -8.45 -5.28
C SER A 183 13.56 -7.26 -5.99
N LEU A 184 12.89 -6.67 -7.00
CA LEU A 184 13.37 -5.51 -7.76
C LEU A 184 12.77 -4.18 -7.28
N ASP A 185 12.05 -4.16 -6.15
CA ASP A 185 11.51 -2.91 -5.60
C ASP A 185 12.62 -1.99 -5.11
N THR A 186 12.79 -0.85 -5.79
CA THR A 186 13.78 0.19 -5.44
C THR A 186 13.21 1.31 -4.58
N LEU A 187 11.87 1.45 -4.51
CA LEU A 187 11.20 2.48 -3.69
C LEU A 187 11.12 2.07 -2.22
N THR A 188 10.73 0.82 -1.98
CA THR A 188 10.72 0.18 -0.66
C THR A 188 11.45 -1.15 -0.75
N PRO A 189 12.80 -1.14 -0.76
CA PRO A 189 13.61 -2.32 -1.00
C PRO A 189 13.30 -3.47 -0.03
N PRO A 190 13.54 -4.75 -0.42
CA PRO A 190 13.25 -5.94 0.39
C PRO A 190 13.78 -5.86 1.83
N ALA A 191 14.87 -5.13 2.07
CA ALA A 191 15.38 -4.90 3.42
C ALA A 191 14.33 -4.28 4.36
N ARG A 192 13.44 -3.41 3.84
CA ARG A 192 12.34 -2.82 4.63
C ARG A 192 11.29 -3.86 5.01
N SER A 193 11.02 -4.78 4.11
CA SER A 193 10.10 -5.90 4.38
C SER A 193 10.68 -6.87 5.41
N HIS A 194 11.97 -7.17 5.34
CA HIS A 194 12.64 -7.95 6.38
C HIS A 194 12.58 -7.25 7.75
N GLU A 195 12.81 -5.92 7.81
CA GLU A 195 12.67 -5.15 9.06
C GLU A 195 11.24 -5.27 9.64
N MET A 196 10.20 -5.10 8.80
CA MET A 196 8.80 -5.20 9.24
C MET A 196 8.42 -6.62 9.70
N ALA A 197 8.83 -7.64 8.96
CA ALA A 197 8.55 -9.03 9.33
C ALA A 197 9.21 -9.40 10.67
N ALA A 198 10.40 -8.86 10.96
CA ALA A 198 11.06 -9.07 12.24
C ALA A 198 10.34 -8.37 13.43
N LEU A 199 9.50 -7.37 13.15
CA LEU A 199 8.71 -6.66 14.16
C LEU A 199 7.35 -7.30 14.41
N LEU A 200 6.77 -7.98 13.41
CA LEU A 200 5.44 -8.61 13.47
C LEU A 200 5.58 -10.09 13.91
N PRO A 201 5.22 -10.46 15.15
CA PRO A 201 5.49 -11.80 15.71
C PRO A 201 4.85 -12.95 14.94
N HIS A 202 3.69 -12.70 14.31
CA HIS A 202 2.89 -13.71 13.61
C HIS A 202 2.80 -13.41 12.11
N SER A 203 3.88 -12.90 11.49
CA SER A 203 3.87 -12.59 10.07
C SER A 203 4.60 -13.62 9.21
N ARG A 204 4.09 -13.75 7.98
CA ARG A 204 4.81 -14.40 6.87
C ARG A 204 5.48 -13.33 6.02
N LEU A 205 6.75 -13.56 5.65
CA LEU A 205 7.47 -12.74 4.68
C LEU A 205 7.53 -13.45 3.34
N LEU A 206 7.12 -12.76 2.27
CA LEU A 206 7.19 -13.24 0.90
C LEU A 206 7.93 -12.22 0.01
N ILE A 207 9.07 -12.62 -0.55
CA ILE A 207 9.78 -11.84 -1.56
C ILE A 207 9.55 -12.49 -2.93
N LEU A 208 8.87 -11.78 -3.83
CA LEU A 208 8.57 -12.23 -5.19
C LEU A 208 9.74 -11.92 -6.11
N ASP A 209 10.34 -12.97 -6.68
CA ASP A 209 11.49 -12.80 -7.57
C ASP A 209 11.12 -12.08 -8.86
N GLN A 210 12.03 -11.23 -9.37
CA GLN A 210 11.89 -10.43 -10.58
C GLN A 210 10.68 -9.47 -10.63
N ILE A 211 10.05 -9.18 -9.49
CA ILE A 211 8.90 -8.27 -9.38
C ILE A 211 9.36 -6.92 -8.83
N GLY A 212 8.78 -5.85 -9.35
CA GLY A 212 9.01 -4.47 -8.94
C GLY A 212 8.13 -4.03 -7.76
N HIS A 213 7.80 -2.73 -7.75
CA HIS A 213 7.03 -2.10 -6.66
C HIS A 213 5.53 -2.37 -6.73
N LEU A 214 4.97 -2.60 -7.92
CA LEU A 214 3.53 -2.81 -8.09
C LEU A 214 3.19 -4.30 -8.16
N SER A 215 3.57 -5.05 -7.12
CA SER A 215 3.43 -6.51 -7.07
C SER A 215 1.99 -7.01 -7.37
N SER A 216 0.96 -6.25 -6.96
CA SER A 216 -0.45 -6.58 -7.24
C SER A 216 -0.79 -6.63 -8.73
N LEU A 217 -0.07 -5.87 -9.56
CA LEU A 217 -0.23 -5.87 -11.03
C LEU A 217 0.79 -6.78 -11.72
N GLU A 218 2.01 -6.84 -11.20
CA GLU A 218 3.11 -7.56 -11.84
C GLU A 218 3.05 -9.08 -11.58
N ALA A 219 2.49 -9.49 -10.42
CA ALA A 219 2.32 -10.88 -10.04
C ALA A 219 0.94 -11.13 -9.40
N PRO A 220 -0.17 -10.87 -10.14
CA PRO A 220 -1.51 -10.83 -9.56
C PRO A 220 -1.92 -12.14 -8.89
N GLN A 221 -1.60 -13.30 -9.48
CA GLN A 221 -1.94 -14.59 -8.91
C GLN A 221 -1.18 -14.86 -7.62
N ALA A 222 0.14 -14.65 -7.61
CA ALA A 222 0.97 -14.88 -6.42
C ALA A 222 0.55 -13.98 -5.24
N VAL A 223 0.20 -12.73 -5.52
CA VAL A 223 -0.33 -11.81 -4.48
C VAL A 223 -1.69 -12.28 -3.97
N THR A 224 -2.61 -12.69 -4.87
CA THR A 224 -3.92 -13.21 -4.47
C THR A 224 -3.79 -14.46 -3.62
N ASP A 225 -2.92 -15.39 -3.99
CA ASP A 225 -2.69 -16.64 -3.24
C ASP A 225 -2.09 -16.35 -1.85
N ALA A 226 -1.16 -15.40 -1.75
CA ALA A 226 -0.57 -14.98 -0.48
C ALA A 226 -1.62 -14.32 0.45
N LEU A 227 -2.51 -13.49 -0.10
CA LEU A 227 -3.60 -12.87 0.65
C LEU A 227 -4.64 -13.91 1.10
N ASN A 228 -4.97 -14.88 0.24
CA ASN A 228 -5.85 -15.98 0.61
C ASN A 228 -5.24 -16.86 1.72
N ALA A 229 -3.92 -17.10 1.67
CA ALA A 229 -3.23 -17.82 2.74
C ALA A 229 -3.22 -17.04 4.08
N LEU A 230 -3.16 -15.69 4.05
CA LEU A 230 -3.33 -14.88 5.26
C LEU A 230 -4.76 -15.02 5.81
N ILE A 231 -5.77 -15.03 4.94
CA ILE A 231 -7.18 -15.19 5.33
C ILE A 231 -7.41 -16.57 5.97
N ASP A 232 -6.79 -17.60 5.42
CA ASP A 232 -6.88 -18.98 5.97
C ASP A 232 -6.23 -19.11 7.38
N ASP A 233 -5.36 -18.16 7.80
CA ASP A 233 -4.73 -18.08 9.13
C ASP A 233 -5.59 -17.33 10.17
N ILE A 234 -6.66 -16.63 9.76
CA ILE A 234 -7.58 -15.85 10.61
C ILE A 234 -8.74 -16.74 11.11
#